data_93f8d5895d861be81f49230c9a3adb0d
#
_entry.id   93f8d5895d861be81f49230c9a3adb0d
#
_cell.length_a   1.000
_cell.length_b   1.000
_cell.length_c   1.000
_cell.angle_alpha   90.00
_cell.angle_beta   90.00
_cell.angle_gamma   90.00
#
_symmetry.space_group_name_H-M   'P 1'
#
loop_
_entity.id
_entity.type
_entity.pdbx_description
1 polymer ?
#
loop_
_entity_poly.entity_id
_entity_poly.type
_entity_poly.pdbx_seq_one_letter_code
_entity_poly.pdbx_strand_id
1 'polypeptide(L)'
;MVYWGQEMNPLRPLWEGAPAAAGGGESLAVIRNISGCGKVLSLRPCGATSLAEGGKEDGRYNKLMEIERKWMVTGWPEGLTQTSDYQMDQGYVSVRPTVRIRREALQGGRTALVLCFKGAGTLSREEIETEIDAELFAKLKHLIGKPLIHKERRGYRLPGGLTLEVNCVDPDLPTAFWYAEVEFETEAQALAWDPAAAGLADYLHDECTGKPGSSMGEYWLQTRK
;
A
#
# COMPACT_ATOMS: atom_id res chain seq x y z
N MET A 1 -16.02 -45.41 31.00
CA MET A 1 -15.00 -45.13 32.03
C MET A 1 -13.63 -45.45 31.42
N VAL A 2 -12.88 -44.48 30.96
CA VAL A 2 -11.42 -44.30 31.00
C VAL A 2 -11.10 -43.05 30.17
N TYR A 3 -10.59 -42.02 30.87
CA TYR A 3 -10.02 -40.76 30.35
C TYR A 3 -8.64 -41.03 29.77
N TRP A 4 -8.32 -40.36 28.63
CA TRP A 4 -6.95 -39.98 28.27
C TRP A 4 -6.95 -38.54 27.78
N GLY A 5 -6.49 -37.63 28.65
CA GLY A 5 -6.03 -36.33 28.29
C GLY A 5 -4.62 -36.42 27.69
N GLN A 6 -4.40 -35.78 26.57
CA GLN A 6 -3.05 -35.42 26.10
C GLN A 6 -2.96 -33.90 26.01
N GLU A 7 -2.13 -33.34 26.90
CA GLU A 7 -1.63 -31.97 26.84
C GLU A 7 -0.78 -31.79 25.58
N MET A 8 -1.16 -30.84 24.75
CA MET A 8 -0.31 -30.40 23.65
C MET A 8 0.73 -29.40 24.15
N ASN A 9 1.98 -29.81 24.13
CA ASN A 9 3.18 -29.05 24.44
C ASN A 9 3.38 -27.96 23.36
N PRO A 10 3.59 -26.67 23.73
CA PRO A 10 3.85 -25.63 22.74
C PRO A 10 5.27 -25.77 22.17
N LEU A 11 5.36 -25.82 20.85
CA LEU A 11 6.59 -25.85 20.09
C LEU A 11 7.48 -24.63 20.42
N ARG A 12 8.69 -24.88 20.89
CA ARG A 12 9.77 -23.91 21.04
C ARG A 12 10.28 -23.44 19.67
N PRO A 13 10.63 -22.16 19.50
CA PRO A 13 11.26 -21.69 18.27
C PRO A 13 12.69 -22.25 18.12
N LEU A 14 13.03 -22.68 16.92
CA LEU A 14 14.30 -23.34 16.54
C LEU A 14 15.53 -22.43 16.39
N TRP A 15 15.63 -21.28 17.10
CA TRP A 15 16.75 -20.36 16.93
C TRP A 15 17.61 -20.10 18.19
N GLU A 16 17.41 -20.82 19.27
CA GLU A 16 18.31 -20.73 20.44
C GLU A 16 19.39 -21.79 20.38
N GLY A 17 20.58 -21.40 20.01
CA GLY A 17 21.77 -22.21 20.20
C GLY A 17 22.86 -22.10 19.15
N ALA A 18 23.61 -21.00 19.10
CA ALA A 18 24.98 -21.01 18.60
C ALA A 18 25.84 -19.99 19.39
N PRO A 19 27.04 -20.38 19.87
CA PRO A 19 27.86 -19.54 20.70
C PRO A 19 28.61 -18.48 19.89
N ALA A 20 28.87 -17.34 20.52
CA ALA A 20 29.70 -16.26 20.02
C ALA A 20 31.16 -16.73 19.80
N ALA A 21 31.66 -16.59 18.58
CA ALA A 21 33.08 -16.63 18.26
C ALA A 21 33.55 -15.22 17.90
N ALA A 22 34.46 -14.68 18.70
CA ALA A 22 35.22 -13.47 18.41
C ALA A 22 36.30 -13.78 17.37
N GLY A 23 36.58 -12.81 16.46
CA GLY A 23 37.74 -12.89 15.60
C GLY A 23 37.56 -12.04 14.34
N GLY A 24 38.28 -10.91 14.28
CA GLY A 24 38.30 -9.99 13.14
C GLY A 24 38.97 -10.64 11.88
N GLY A 25 38.64 -10.06 10.75
CA GLY A 25 39.27 -10.41 9.50
C GLY A 25 38.48 -9.82 8.34
N GLU A 26 38.96 -8.70 7.80
CA GLU A 26 38.52 -8.18 6.51
C GLU A 26 38.64 -9.25 5.44
N SER A 27 37.60 -9.53 4.73
CA SER A 27 37.65 -10.31 3.49
C SER A 27 36.83 -9.60 2.41
N LEU A 28 37.55 -8.88 1.56
CA LEU A 28 37.09 -8.39 0.28
C LEU A 28 36.66 -9.58 -0.61
N ALA A 29 35.38 -9.80 -0.73
CA ALA A 29 34.85 -10.71 -1.74
C ALA A 29 34.83 -9.99 -3.09
N VAL A 30 35.77 -10.32 -3.96
CA VAL A 30 35.80 -9.94 -5.37
C VAL A 30 34.67 -10.70 -6.08
N ILE A 31 33.56 -10.02 -6.35
CA ILE A 31 32.53 -10.54 -7.25
C ILE A 31 32.99 -10.30 -8.68
N ARG A 32 33.35 -11.39 -9.37
CA ARG A 32 33.66 -11.35 -10.80
C ARG A 32 32.42 -10.94 -11.61
N ASN A 33 32.62 -9.88 -12.36
CA ASN A 33 31.72 -9.38 -13.40
C ASN A 33 31.40 -10.48 -14.41
N ILE A 34 30.12 -10.83 -14.56
CA ILE A 34 29.61 -11.51 -15.74
C ILE A 34 28.85 -10.45 -16.55
N SER A 35 29.48 -10.06 -17.67
CA SER A 35 28.97 -9.11 -18.65
C SER A 35 27.69 -9.63 -19.29
N GLY A 36 26.65 -8.82 -19.31
CA GLY A 36 25.51 -9.04 -20.20
C GLY A 36 24.23 -8.36 -19.72
N CYS A 37 23.97 -7.20 -20.31
CA CYS A 37 22.68 -6.51 -20.31
C CYS A 37 22.20 -5.88 -18.99
N GLY A 38 22.81 -4.75 -18.63
CA GLY A 38 22.35 -3.88 -17.55
C GLY A 38 21.13 -3.08 -17.95
N LYS A 39 19.94 -3.46 -17.50
CA LYS A 39 18.86 -2.50 -17.26
C LYS A 39 18.85 -2.19 -15.78
N VAL A 40 19.29 -1.00 -15.44
CA VAL A 40 19.12 -0.44 -14.10
C VAL A 40 17.60 -0.27 -13.87
N LEU A 41 17.06 -1.06 -12.96
CA LEU A 41 15.69 -0.88 -12.49
C LEU A 41 15.64 0.43 -11.71
N SER A 42 15.06 1.46 -12.31
CA SER A 42 14.79 2.72 -11.63
C SER A 42 13.60 2.52 -10.71
N LEU A 43 13.84 2.51 -9.41
CA LEU A 43 12.81 2.58 -8.39
C LEU A 43 12.20 4.00 -8.45
N ARG A 44 10.93 4.09 -8.78
CA ARG A 44 10.19 5.36 -8.73
C ARG A 44 9.26 5.35 -7.53
N PRO A 45 9.21 6.43 -6.73
CA PRO A 45 8.25 6.54 -5.66
C PRO A 45 6.84 6.68 -6.25
N CYS A 46 5.93 5.83 -5.84
CA CYS A 46 4.51 5.99 -6.05
C CYS A 46 3.95 6.68 -4.81
N GLY A 47 3.95 7.95 -4.84
CA GLY A 47 3.27 8.80 -3.88
C GLY A 47 2.64 9.92 -4.66
N ALA A 48 1.40 10.24 -4.35
CA ALA A 48 0.64 11.37 -4.82
C ALA A 48 0.87 11.73 -6.30
N THR A 49 -0.01 11.31 -7.14
CA THR A 49 -0.12 11.78 -8.50
C THR A 49 -0.56 13.25 -8.51
N SER A 50 0.37 14.16 -8.32
CA SER A 50 0.26 15.49 -8.89
C SER A 50 1.35 15.63 -9.92
N LEU A 51 1.08 15.24 -11.15
CA LEU A 51 1.87 15.68 -12.30
C LEU A 51 1.53 17.16 -12.55
N ALA A 52 2.22 18.05 -11.84
CA ALA A 52 2.44 19.40 -12.33
C ALA A 52 3.61 19.32 -13.31
N GLU A 53 3.37 19.78 -14.54
CA GLU A 53 4.40 19.91 -15.57
C GLU A 53 5.54 20.80 -15.08
N GLY A 54 6.77 20.34 -15.30
CA GLY A 54 7.98 21.15 -15.35
C GLY A 54 8.74 21.32 -14.03
N GLY A 55 9.72 20.46 -13.79
CA GLY A 55 10.72 20.65 -12.76
C GLY A 55 11.87 19.66 -12.90
N LYS A 56 13.08 20.16 -12.95
CA LYS A 56 14.37 19.51 -13.16
C LYS A 56 14.59 18.30 -12.25
N GLU A 57 15.26 17.27 -12.79
CA GLU A 57 15.79 16.12 -12.06
C GLU A 57 16.78 16.58 -10.98
N ASP A 58 16.36 16.40 -9.72
CA ASP A 58 17.25 16.38 -8.56
C ASP A 58 16.87 15.21 -7.65
N GLY A 59 17.89 14.51 -7.17
CA GLY A 59 17.95 13.28 -6.41
C GLY A 59 16.70 12.96 -5.57
N ARG A 60 15.79 12.19 -6.11
CA ARG A 60 14.58 11.79 -5.42
C ARG A 60 14.88 10.67 -4.42
N TYR A 61 14.82 11.02 -3.16
CA TYR A 61 14.59 10.03 -2.12
C TYR A 61 13.21 9.41 -2.38
N ASN A 62 13.14 8.09 -2.54
CA ASN A 62 11.89 7.35 -2.46
C ASN A 62 11.24 7.74 -1.13
N LYS A 63 9.98 8.14 -1.13
CA LYS A 63 9.21 8.32 0.10
C LYS A 63 9.10 6.94 0.74
N LEU A 64 10.03 6.66 1.68
CA LEU A 64 10.09 5.38 2.38
C LEU A 64 9.02 5.25 3.46
N MET A 65 8.31 6.34 3.75
CA MET A 65 7.26 6.41 4.77
C MET A 65 5.96 6.89 4.15
N GLU A 66 4.94 6.06 4.22
CA GLU A 66 3.55 6.41 3.94
C GLU A 66 2.91 6.85 5.26
N ILE A 67 2.31 8.04 5.28
CA ILE A 67 1.61 8.61 6.44
C ILE A 67 0.21 8.98 5.97
N GLU A 68 -0.80 8.20 6.36
CA GLU A 68 -2.17 8.37 5.90
C GLU A 68 -3.19 8.30 7.04
N ARG A 69 -4.27 9.08 6.91
CA ARG A 69 -5.48 8.89 7.71
C ARG A 69 -6.61 8.43 6.81
N LYS A 70 -7.50 7.60 7.37
CA LYS A 70 -8.55 6.88 6.64
C LYS A 70 -9.91 7.01 7.31
N TRP A 71 -10.93 7.16 6.49
CA TRP A 71 -12.33 7.25 6.91
C TRP A 71 -13.23 6.33 6.09
N MET A 72 -14.23 5.76 6.73
CA MET A 72 -15.35 5.15 6.00
C MET A 72 -16.29 6.27 5.53
N VAL A 73 -16.72 6.17 4.26
CA VAL A 73 -17.60 7.17 3.64
C VAL A 73 -18.72 6.47 2.85
N THR A 74 -19.72 7.21 2.36
CA THR A 74 -20.89 6.61 1.70
C THR A 74 -21.00 6.91 0.21
N GLY A 75 -20.03 7.58 -0.40
CA GLY A 75 -20.05 7.94 -1.82
C GLY A 75 -18.99 8.98 -2.17
N TRP A 76 -19.09 9.57 -3.35
CA TRP A 76 -18.22 10.66 -3.77
C TRP A 76 -18.57 11.95 -3.03
N PRO A 77 -17.56 12.78 -2.65
CA PRO A 77 -17.81 14.05 -1.99
C PRO A 77 -18.45 15.06 -2.97
N GLU A 78 -19.30 15.92 -2.44
CA GLU A 78 -19.87 17.03 -3.20
C GLU A 78 -19.04 18.31 -3.03
N GLY A 79 -19.07 19.18 -4.03
CA GLY A 79 -18.48 20.53 -3.96
C GLY A 79 -16.95 20.59 -4.05
N LEU A 80 -16.25 19.46 -4.15
CA LEU A 80 -14.81 19.41 -4.31
C LEU A 80 -14.40 19.32 -5.80
N THR A 81 -13.23 19.91 -6.12
CA THR A 81 -12.66 19.80 -7.46
C THR A 81 -11.94 18.47 -7.62
N GLN A 82 -12.47 17.61 -8.50
CA GLN A 82 -11.81 16.35 -8.87
C GLN A 82 -10.53 16.64 -9.66
N THR A 83 -9.44 15.97 -9.33
CA THR A 83 -8.12 16.10 -9.94
C THR A 83 -7.65 14.85 -10.65
N SER A 84 -8.20 13.68 -10.29
CA SER A 84 -7.84 12.40 -10.90
C SER A 84 -9.01 11.42 -10.86
N ASP A 85 -8.99 10.43 -11.77
CA ASP A 85 -9.91 9.30 -11.82
C ASP A 85 -9.15 8.05 -12.26
N TYR A 86 -9.13 7.03 -11.41
CA TYR A 86 -8.42 5.78 -11.64
C TYR A 86 -9.33 4.58 -11.57
N GLN A 87 -9.14 3.67 -12.52
CA GLN A 87 -9.60 2.30 -12.44
C GLN A 87 -8.44 1.42 -11.99
N MET A 88 -8.60 0.73 -10.87
CA MET A 88 -7.55 -0.05 -10.24
C MET A 88 -7.96 -1.50 -10.04
N ASP A 89 -6.99 -2.42 -10.25
CA ASP A 89 -7.14 -3.82 -9.90
C ASP A 89 -5.97 -4.22 -9.00
N GLN A 90 -6.25 -4.76 -7.81
CA GLN A 90 -5.20 -5.14 -6.87
C GLN A 90 -5.36 -6.54 -6.31
N GLY A 91 -4.23 -7.21 -6.06
CA GLY A 91 -4.19 -8.52 -5.44
C GLY A 91 -2.99 -8.68 -4.53
N TYR A 92 -3.08 -9.63 -3.60
CA TYR A 92 -2.08 -9.86 -2.59
C TYR A 92 -1.35 -11.19 -2.81
N VAL A 93 -0.03 -11.11 -2.98
CA VAL A 93 0.88 -12.27 -2.91
C VAL A 93 1.00 -12.71 -1.46
N SER A 94 1.09 -11.74 -0.53
CA SER A 94 1.06 -11.94 0.91
C SER A 94 0.36 -10.77 1.58
N VAL A 95 -0.36 -11.03 2.68
CA VAL A 95 -0.98 -9.97 3.47
C VAL A 95 -0.10 -9.59 4.67
N ARG A 96 0.72 -10.50 5.17
CA ARG A 96 1.65 -10.27 6.31
C ARG A 96 2.97 -10.98 6.08
N PRO A 97 4.07 -10.25 5.78
CA PRO A 97 4.11 -8.83 5.41
C PRO A 97 3.29 -8.57 4.14
N THR A 98 2.86 -7.34 3.95
CA THR A 98 2.08 -6.99 2.77
C THR A 98 2.97 -6.98 1.53
N VAL A 99 2.63 -7.84 0.56
CA VAL A 99 3.19 -7.84 -0.80
C VAL A 99 2.01 -7.82 -1.77
N ARG A 100 1.86 -6.75 -2.52
CA ARG A 100 0.68 -6.45 -3.33
C ARG A 100 1.07 -6.10 -4.75
N ILE A 101 0.32 -6.60 -5.73
CA ILE A 101 0.34 -6.08 -7.10
C ILE A 101 -0.86 -5.17 -7.32
N ARG A 102 -0.67 -4.12 -8.14
CA ARG A 102 -1.73 -3.18 -8.48
C ARG A 102 -1.58 -2.69 -9.92
N ARG A 103 -2.67 -2.73 -10.66
CA ARG A 103 -2.83 -2.04 -11.93
C ARG A 103 -3.55 -0.74 -11.65
N GLU A 104 -3.04 0.37 -12.16
CA GLU A 104 -3.59 1.70 -12.03
C GLU A 104 -3.78 2.29 -13.41
N ALA A 105 -5.01 2.46 -13.85
CA ALA A 105 -5.34 3.08 -15.12
C ALA A 105 -5.95 4.46 -14.87
N LEU A 106 -5.18 5.50 -15.14
CA LEU A 106 -5.66 6.90 -15.08
C LEU A 106 -6.57 7.16 -16.28
N GLN A 107 -7.75 7.71 -16.04
CA GLN A 107 -8.67 8.11 -17.10
C GLN A 107 -8.03 9.20 -17.97
N GLY A 108 -7.95 8.92 -19.29
CA GLY A 108 -7.27 9.82 -20.23
C GLY A 108 -5.75 9.86 -20.13
N GLY A 109 -5.15 8.97 -19.31
CA GLY A 109 -3.73 8.91 -19.04
C GLY A 109 -3.12 7.52 -19.21
N ARG A 110 -1.97 7.31 -18.57
CA ARG A 110 -1.25 6.03 -18.66
C ARG A 110 -1.82 4.99 -17.69
N THR A 111 -1.49 3.72 -17.97
CA THR A 111 -1.63 2.62 -17.03
C THR A 111 -0.27 2.27 -16.44
N ALA A 112 -0.18 2.15 -15.11
CA ALA A 112 0.98 1.65 -14.38
C ALA A 112 0.67 0.25 -13.79
N LEU A 113 1.70 -0.59 -13.70
CA LEU A 113 1.66 -1.88 -13.03
C LEU A 113 2.68 -1.84 -11.90
N VAL A 114 2.23 -1.99 -10.67
CA VAL A 114 3.02 -1.71 -9.47
C VAL A 114 3.11 -2.95 -8.59
N LEU A 115 4.31 -3.24 -8.11
CA LEU A 115 4.58 -4.18 -7.01
C LEU A 115 4.93 -3.36 -5.77
N CYS A 116 4.19 -3.59 -4.68
CA CYS A 116 4.26 -2.81 -3.46
C CYS A 116 4.52 -3.71 -2.26
N PHE A 117 5.43 -3.26 -1.40
CA PHE A 117 5.73 -3.86 -0.10
C PHE A 117 5.41 -2.85 0.99
N LYS A 118 4.65 -3.26 2.02
CA LYS A 118 4.33 -2.39 3.16
C LYS A 118 4.79 -3.03 4.46
N GLY A 119 5.49 -2.25 5.26
CA GLY A 119 5.92 -2.60 6.59
C GLY A 119 4.78 -2.59 7.62
N ALA A 120 5.15 -2.77 8.88
CA ALA A 120 4.22 -2.64 10.00
C ALA A 120 4.00 -1.16 10.33
N GLY A 121 2.79 -0.83 10.78
CA GLY A 121 2.37 0.51 11.16
C GLY A 121 0.90 0.76 10.87
N THR A 122 0.35 1.81 11.46
CA THR A 122 -1.06 2.18 11.30
C THR A 122 -1.24 3.58 10.74
N LEU A 123 -0.69 4.60 11.40
CA LEU A 123 -0.68 5.98 10.90
C LEU A 123 0.47 6.20 9.90
N SER A 124 1.64 5.62 10.22
CA SER A 124 2.82 5.66 9.35
C SER A 124 3.42 4.26 9.21
N ARG A 125 3.98 3.97 8.03
CA ARG A 125 4.66 2.70 7.73
C ARG A 125 5.63 2.85 6.57
N GLU A 126 6.64 2.00 6.56
CA GLU A 126 7.51 1.89 5.38
C GLU A 126 6.71 1.38 4.19
N GLU A 127 6.91 2.00 3.04
CA GLU A 127 6.38 1.54 1.77
C GLU A 127 7.46 1.57 0.70
N ILE A 128 7.60 0.45 0.00
CA ILE A 128 8.48 0.31 -1.16
C ILE A 128 7.59 -0.04 -2.35
N GLU A 129 7.58 0.82 -3.35
CA GLU A 129 6.87 0.55 -4.59
C GLU A 129 7.83 0.54 -5.78
N THR A 130 7.59 -0.37 -6.71
CA THR A 130 8.32 -0.44 -7.97
C THR A 130 7.36 -0.73 -9.12
N GLU A 131 7.57 -0.03 -10.24
CA GLU A 131 6.83 -0.34 -11.46
C GLU A 131 7.39 -1.63 -12.07
N ILE A 132 6.51 -2.53 -12.49
CA ILE A 132 6.84 -3.83 -13.09
C ILE A 132 6.27 -3.92 -14.50
N ASP A 133 6.82 -4.81 -15.31
CA ASP A 133 6.32 -5.05 -16.65
C ASP A 133 5.05 -5.94 -16.67
N ALA A 134 4.41 -6.00 -17.80
CA ALA A 134 3.17 -6.76 -17.97
C ALA A 134 3.36 -8.27 -17.82
N GLU A 135 4.54 -8.79 -18.17
CA GLU A 135 4.85 -10.21 -18.05
C GLU A 135 4.95 -10.63 -16.58
N LEU A 136 5.69 -9.87 -15.78
CA LEU A 136 5.81 -10.13 -14.34
C LEU A 136 4.46 -9.94 -13.62
N PHE A 137 3.70 -8.90 -13.97
CA PHE A 137 2.36 -8.69 -13.42
C PHE A 137 1.44 -9.89 -13.71
N ALA A 138 1.45 -10.41 -14.94
CA ALA A 138 0.64 -11.57 -15.33
C ALA A 138 1.06 -12.83 -14.55
N LYS A 139 2.37 -13.07 -14.38
CA LYS A 139 2.89 -14.19 -13.58
C LYS A 139 2.48 -14.10 -12.12
N LEU A 140 2.58 -12.92 -11.50
CA LEU A 140 2.16 -12.72 -10.12
C LEU A 140 0.65 -12.85 -9.96
N LYS A 141 -0.15 -12.32 -10.89
CA LYS A 141 -1.61 -12.52 -10.91
C LYS A 141 -1.97 -14.00 -11.02
N HIS A 142 -1.28 -14.77 -11.88
CA HIS A 142 -1.48 -16.21 -12.00
C HIS A 142 -1.12 -16.93 -10.68
N LEU A 143 0.02 -16.58 -10.05
CA LEU A 143 0.44 -17.14 -8.76
C LEU A 143 -0.59 -16.86 -7.65
N ILE A 144 -1.18 -15.67 -7.61
CA ILE A 144 -2.24 -15.30 -6.68
C ILE A 144 -3.47 -16.21 -6.85
N GLY A 145 -3.84 -16.55 -8.09
CA GLY A 145 -4.90 -17.50 -8.42
C GLY A 145 -6.30 -17.11 -7.96
N LYS A 146 -6.52 -15.87 -7.54
CA LYS A 146 -7.80 -15.33 -7.05
C LYS A 146 -8.21 -14.09 -7.83
N PRO A 147 -9.51 -13.76 -7.92
CA PRO A 147 -9.98 -12.53 -8.54
C PRO A 147 -9.38 -11.31 -7.84
N LEU A 148 -8.86 -10.35 -8.60
CA LEU A 148 -8.36 -9.11 -8.05
C LEU A 148 -9.51 -8.29 -7.45
N ILE A 149 -9.22 -7.44 -6.47
CA ILE A 149 -10.13 -6.40 -5.99
C ILE A 149 -10.16 -5.31 -7.05
N HIS A 150 -11.35 -4.95 -7.52
CA HIS A 150 -11.55 -3.79 -8.36
C HIS A 150 -11.81 -2.55 -7.51
N LYS A 151 -11.22 -1.41 -7.88
CA LYS A 151 -11.46 -0.13 -7.22
C LYS A 151 -11.60 0.99 -8.24
N GLU A 152 -12.57 1.85 -8.01
CA GLU A 152 -12.59 3.19 -8.59
C GLU A 152 -12.03 4.17 -7.56
N ARG A 153 -10.99 4.93 -7.94
CA ARG A 153 -10.39 5.96 -7.08
C ARG A 153 -10.49 7.31 -7.73
N ARG A 154 -11.00 8.29 -6.99
CA ARG A 154 -10.98 9.69 -7.41
C ARG A 154 -10.20 10.53 -6.40
N GLY A 155 -9.32 11.39 -6.94
CA GLY A 155 -8.60 12.39 -6.16
C GLY A 155 -9.31 13.73 -6.20
N TYR A 156 -9.37 14.40 -5.06
CA TYR A 156 -9.99 15.72 -4.91
C TYR A 156 -9.01 16.67 -4.23
N ARG A 157 -8.96 17.91 -4.71
CA ARG A 157 -8.09 18.93 -4.12
C ARG A 157 -8.69 19.46 -2.83
N LEU A 158 -7.87 19.45 -1.77
CA LEU A 158 -8.20 20.06 -0.49
C LEU A 158 -7.49 21.39 -0.29
N PRO A 159 -7.99 22.26 0.62
CA PRO A 159 -7.24 23.41 1.10
C PRO A 159 -5.88 23.00 1.65
N GLY A 160 -4.87 23.87 1.45
CA GLY A 160 -3.50 23.58 1.90
C GLY A 160 -2.70 22.63 1.01
N GLY A 161 -3.23 22.24 -0.16
CA GLY A 161 -2.52 21.43 -1.14
C GLY A 161 -2.59 19.92 -0.92
N LEU A 162 -3.30 19.46 0.11
CA LEU A 162 -3.57 18.04 0.33
C LEU A 162 -4.54 17.48 -0.72
N THR A 163 -4.53 16.19 -0.88
CA THR A 163 -5.46 15.46 -1.75
C THR A 163 -6.30 14.50 -0.90
N LEU A 164 -7.63 14.55 -1.11
CA LEU A 164 -8.54 13.53 -0.61
C LEU A 164 -8.68 12.45 -1.69
N GLU A 165 -8.28 11.24 -1.41
CA GLU A 165 -8.48 10.10 -2.27
C GLU A 165 -9.70 9.30 -1.80
N VAL A 166 -10.72 9.21 -2.64
CA VAL A 166 -11.93 8.45 -2.33
C VAL A 166 -11.97 7.19 -3.19
N ASN A 167 -12.27 6.07 -2.57
CA ASN A 167 -12.27 4.76 -3.19
C ASN A 167 -13.65 4.09 -3.07
N CYS A 168 -14.19 3.63 -4.18
CA CYS A 168 -15.28 2.66 -4.24
C CYS A 168 -14.67 1.29 -4.51
N VAL A 169 -14.88 0.33 -3.63
CA VAL A 169 -14.28 -1.00 -3.67
C VAL A 169 -15.30 -2.01 -4.12
N ASP A 170 -14.97 -2.80 -5.15
CA ASP A 170 -15.81 -3.86 -5.73
C ASP A 170 -17.27 -3.37 -5.96
N PRO A 171 -17.48 -2.28 -6.75
CA PRO A 171 -18.77 -1.60 -6.87
C PRO A 171 -19.92 -2.52 -7.32
N ASP A 172 -19.61 -3.58 -8.04
CA ASP A 172 -20.59 -4.53 -8.58
C ASP A 172 -20.87 -5.73 -7.63
N LEU A 173 -20.26 -5.78 -6.47
CA LEU A 173 -20.40 -6.89 -5.52
C LEU A 173 -21.23 -6.49 -4.29
N PRO A 174 -21.92 -7.45 -3.64
CA PRO A 174 -22.62 -7.20 -2.38
C PRO A 174 -21.71 -6.76 -1.23
N THR A 175 -20.40 -6.93 -1.39
CA THR A 175 -19.36 -6.51 -0.44
C THR A 175 -18.81 -5.11 -0.75
N ALA A 176 -19.41 -4.38 -1.68
CA ALA A 176 -19.00 -3.03 -2.04
C ALA A 176 -19.00 -2.09 -0.83
N PHE A 177 -17.97 -1.27 -0.74
CA PHE A 177 -17.87 -0.25 0.30
C PHE A 177 -17.00 0.92 -0.16
N TRP A 178 -17.08 2.01 0.61
CA TRP A 178 -16.39 3.24 0.29
C TRP A 178 -15.47 3.64 1.43
N TYR A 179 -14.30 4.16 1.08
CA TYR A 179 -13.41 4.77 2.04
C TYR A 179 -12.66 5.94 1.42
N ALA A 180 -12.24 6.87 2.26
CA ALA A 180 -11.43 8.01 1.89
C ALA A 180 -10.11 7.99 2.63
N GLU A 181 -9.05 8.49 1.99
CA GLU A 181 -7.70 8.62 2.55
C GLU A 181 -7.17 10.03 2.29
N VAL A 182 -6.42 10.56 3.25
CA VAL A 182 -5.60 11.76 3.08
C VAL A 182 -4.19 11.39 3.48
N GLU A 183 -3.24 11.66 2.60
CA GLU A 183 -1.83 11.41 2.80
C GLU A 183 -1.12 12.69 3.25
N PHE A 184 -0.17 12.55 4.18
CA PHE A 184 0.54 13.66 4.83
C PHE A 184 2.06 13.50 4.68
N GLU A 185 2.77 14.61 4.77
CA GLU A 185 4.23 14.61 4.73
C GLU A 185 4.85 14.22 6.08
N THR A 186 4.15 14.50 7.19
CA THR A 186 4.62 14.21 8.55
C THR A 186 3.48 13.72 9.44
N GLU A 187 3.79 12.91 10.45
CA GLU A 187 2.82 12.49 11.48
C GLU A 187 2.24 13.70 12.23
N ALA A 188 3.05 14.72 12.50
CA ALA A 188 2.56 15.92 13.17
C ALA A 188 1.49 16.64 12.35
N GLN A 189 1.67 16.72 11.02
CA GLN A 189 0.66 17.26 10.11
C GLN A 189 -0.61 16.39 10.11
N ALA A 190 -0.47 15.06 10.05
CA ALA A 190 -1.59 14.14 10.09
C ALA A 190 -2.40 14.27 11.38
N LEU A 191 -1.72 14.35 12.53
CA LEU A 191 -2.37 14.48 13.84
C LEU A 191 -3.03 15.86 14.07
N ALA A 192 -2.46 16.92 13.49
CA ALA A 192 -3.00 18.28 13.62
C ALA A 192 -4.11 18.60 12.62
N TRP A 193 -4.25 17.79 11.55
CA TRP A 193 -5.23 18.07 10.51
C TRP A 193 -6.65 17.77 10.97
N ASP A 194 -7.56 18.75 10.79
CA ASP A 194 -8.98 18.65 11.16
C ASP A 194 -9.83 18.66 9.88
N PRO A 195 -10.65 17.62 9.61
CA PRO A 195 -11.60 17.60 8.51
C PRO A 195 -12.56 18.81 8.52
N ALA A 196 -12.92 19.36 9.68
CA ALA A 196 -13.79 20.53 9.79
C ALA A 196 -13.17 21.78 9.15
N ALA A 197 -11.87 21.96 9.25
CA ALA A 197 -11.15 23.07 8.61
C ALA A 197 -11.20 23.01 7.07
N ALA A 198 -11.43 21.81 6.52
CA ALA A 198 -11.62 21.59 5.08
C ALA A 198 -13.11 21.59 4.67
N GLY A 199 -14.05 21.83 5.61
CA GLY A 199 -15.48 21.73 5.37
C GLY A 199 -16.01 20.30 5.20
N LEU A 200 -15.29 19.31 5.72
CA LEU A 200 -15.56 17.89 5.51
C LEU A 200 -15.93 17.14 6.79
N ALA A 201 -16.28 17.85 7.88
CA ALA A 201 -16.60 17.22 9.16
C ALA A 201 -17.70 16.15 9.04
N ASP A 202 -18.77 16.45 8.32
CA ASP A 202 -19.89 15.53 8.14
C ASP A 202 -19.55 14.36 7.21
N TYR A 203 -18.69 14.60 6.21
CA TYR A 203 -18.29 13.58 5.25
C TYR A 203 -17.24 12.63 5.81
N LEU A 204 -16.28 13.12 6.60
CA LEU A 204 -15.17 12.39 7.22
C LEU A 204 -15.39 12.16 8.73
N HIS A 205 -16.61 11.78 9.13
CA HIS A 205 -16.96 11.59 10.54
C HIS A 205 -16.57 10.21 11.10
N ASP A 206 -16.42 9.18 10.26
CA ASP A 206 -16.08 7.80 10.69
C ASP A 206 -14.61 7.48 10.38
N GLU A 207 -13.73 8.04 11.19
CA GLU A 207 -12.30 7.72 11.07
C GLU A 207 -12.01 6.28 11.47
N CYS A 208 -11.30 5.56 10.60
CA CYS A 208 -10.92 4.16 10.80
C CYS A 208 -9.41 3.90 10.69
N THR A 209 -8.58 4.95 10.78
CA THR A 209 -7.12 4.83 10.79
C THR A 209 -6.66 3.83 11.84
N GLY A 210 -5.94 2.78 11.42
CA GLY A 210 -5.42 1.74 12.30
C GLY A 210 -6.44 0.86 13.01
N LYS A 211 -7.75 1.02 12.77
CA LYS A 211 -8.76 0.14 13.35
C LYS A 211 -8.67 -1.27 12.77
N PRO A 212 -8.83 -2.32 13.57
CA PRO A 212 -8.93 -3.69 13.07
C PRO A 212 -10.06 -3.82 12.03
N GLY A 213 -9.82 -4.57 10.97
CA GLY A 213 -10.80 -4.76 9.89
C GLY A 213 -10.81 -3.67 8.81
N SER A 214 -10.14 -2.54 9.01
CA SER A 214 -10.16 -1.41 8.06
C SER A 214 -9.16 -1.53 6.91
N SER A 215 -8.25 -2.50 6.94
CA SER A 215 -7.24 -2.65 5.90
C SER A 215 -7.75 -3.41 4.67
N MET A 216 -7.26 -3.03 3.49
CA MET A 216 -7.57 -3.75 2.25
C MET A 216 -7.03 -5.19 2.24
N GLY A 217 -5.98 -5.48 3.03
CA GLY A 217 -5.48 -6.85 3.22
C GLY A 217 -6.46 -7.71 3.99
N GLU A 218 -7.11 -7.18 5.03
CA GLU A 218 -8.16 -7.90 5.76
C GLU A 218 -9.42 -8.10 4.91
N TYR A 219 -9.83 -7.09 4.14
CA TYR A 219 -10.90 -7.25 3.15
C TYR A 219 -10.59 -8.36 2.14
N TRP A 220 -9.34 -8.42 1.64
CA TRP A 220 -8.89 -9.50 0.76
C TRP A 220 -9.07 -10.88 1.38
N LEU A 221 -8.62 -11.07 2.63
CA LEU A 221 -8.74 -12.36 3.33
C LEU A 221 -10.19 -12.77 3.58
N GLN A 222 -11.09 -11.81 3.75
CA GLN A 222 -12.51 -12.08 4.00
C GLN A 222 -13.27 -12.43 2.71
N THR A 223 -12.92 -11.81 1.59
CA THR A 223 -13.70 -11.86 0.35
C THR A 223 -13.09 -12.74 -0.75
N ARG A 224 -11.79 -13.00 -0.72
CA ARG A 224 -11.06 -13.82 -1.69
C ARG A 224 -10.61 -15.14 -1.03
N LYS A 225 -11.58 -16.00 -0.78
CA LYS A 225 -11.36 -17.34 -0.16
C LYS A 225 -10.98 -18.38 -1.19
#